data_df6979fcb249fdef69b351a93fa8db99
#
_entry.id   df6979fcb249fdef69b351a93fa8db99
#
_cell.length_a   1.000
_cell.length_b   1.000
_cell.length_c   1.000
_cell.angle_alpha   90.00
_cell.angle_beta   90.00
_cell.angle_gamma   90.00
#
_symmetry.space_group_name_H-M   'P 1'
#
loop_
_entity.id
_entity.type
_entity.pdbx_description
1 polymer ?
#
loop_
_entity_poly.entity_id
_entity_poly.type
_entity_poly.pdbx_seq_one_letter_code
_entity_poly.pdbx_strand_id
1 'polypeptide(L)'
;MGARDNGIVDALVPLEPRPATREELERVHPATYLDAISRFCLAGGGRIDADTGASPASWDAAVLAAGAGVSAVEALDRGEADAAFCAVRPPGHHATAARAMGFCLVNNVAVTAAHLAARGERVAIVDYDAHHGNGTQDLFYDDARVLYVSIHEYPLYPGTGALSETGRGAGQWHNLNVPVPEGTTGDVYLQAFDEVVEPVIARFDPTWLLLSAGFDAHRRDPLTGLGLTSGDFAALTARLVALVPPGRLVAFLEGGYDLQALADSTAAALGALVGAPVRPEAPTSGGPGAAVVDAARQLWAPVLDP
;
A
#
# COMPACT_ATOMS: atom_id res chain seq x y z
N MET A 1 20.48 5.07 0.41
CA MET A 1 21.53 4.79 -0.60
C MET A 1 20.93 4.79 -2.00
N GLY A 2 19.89 4.01 -2.29
CA GLY A 2 19.37 3.82 -3.65
C GLY A 2 19.09 5.06 -4.50
N ALA A 3 18.36 6.07 -3.98
CA ALA A 3 18.01 7.26 -4.75
C ALA A 3 19.25 8.12 -5.12
N ARG A 4 20.23 8.23 -4.22
CA ARG A 4 21.46 9.00 -4.49
C ARG A 4 22.35 8.32 -5.53
N ASP A 5 22.43 7.00 -5.47
CA ASP A 5 23.30 6.22 -6.37
C ASP A 5 22.73 6.17 -7.80
N ASN A 6 21.44 6.41 -7.98
CA ASN A 6 20.75 6.34 -9.28
C ASN A 6 20.41 7.71 -9.90
N GLY A 7 20.89 8.81 -9.33
CA GLY A 7 20.80 10.14 -9.96
C GLY A 7 19.42 10.80 -9.96
N ILE A 8 18.43 10.25 -9.20
CA ILE A 8 17.06 10.81 -9.14
C ILE A 8 16.88 11.85 -8.01
N VAL A 9 17.92 12.09 -7.20
CA VAL A 9 17.84 12.97 -6.03
C VAL A 9 17.43 14.40 -6.40
N ASP A 10 17.88 14.89 -7.54
CA ASP A 10 17.58 16.25 -7.99
C ASP A 10 16.09 16.48 -8.35
N ALA A 11 15.34 15.38 -8.57
CA ALA A 11 13.91 15.42 -8.80
C ALA A 11 13.09 15.28 -7.49
N LEU A 12 13.73 15.04 -6.36
CA LEU A 12 13.07 14.84 -5.07
C LEU A 12 13.06 16.13 -4.25
N VAL A 13 11.87 16.53 -3.81
CA VAL A 13 11.68 17.64 -2.88
C VAL A 13 11.35 17.07 -1.50
N PRO A 14 12.25 17.21 -0.50
CA PRO A 14 11.96 16.77 0.86
C PRO A 14 10.78 17.54 1.46
N LEU A 15 9.82 16.82 2.05
CA LEU A 15 8.68 17.37 2.77
C LEU A 15 8.77 16.95 4.24
N GLU A 16 8.74 17.95 5.15
CA GLU A 16 8.61 17.70 6.59
C GLU A 16 7.14 17.43 6.91
N PRO A 17 6.78 16.21 7.34
CA PRO A 17 5.40 15.90 7.66
C PRO A 17 4.99 16.48 9.03
N ARG A 18 3.74 16.83 9.18
CA ARG A 18 3.12 17.07 10.49
C ARG A 18 2.52 15.79 11.07
N PRO A 19 2.42 15.67 12.40
CA PRO A 19 1.62 14.60 13.01
C PRO A 19 0.18 14.65 12.53
N ALA A 20 -0.46 13.48 12.35
CA ALA A 20 -1.89 13.40 12.11
C ALA A 20 -2.65 13.96 13.33
N THR A 21 -3.70 14.73 13.07
CA THR A 21 -4.58 15.22 14.14
C THR A 21 -5.42 14.08 14.69
N ARG A 22 -5.93 14.27 15.91
CA ARG A 22 -6.83 13.30 16.54
C ARG A 22 -8.07 13.02 15.68
N GLU A 23 -8.63 14.05 15.07
CA GLU A 23 -9.78 13.92 14.16
C GLU A 23 -9.45 13.08 12.92
N GLU A 24 -8.28 13.26 12.32
CA GLU A 24 -7.83 12.45 11.18
C GLU A 24 -7.68 10.98 11.54
N LEU A 25 -7.08 10.69 12.71
CA LEU A 25 -6.94 9.32 13.21
C LEU A 25 -8.29 8.68 13.53
N GLU A 26 -9.23 9.43 14.13
CA GLU A 26 -10.55 8.93 14.52
C GLU A 26 -11.48 8.61 13.34
N ARG A 27 -11.12 9.01 12.11
CA ARG A 27 -11.85 8.58 10.91
C ARG A 27 -11.71 7.08 10.62
N VAL A 28 -10.65 6.43 11.13
CA VAL A 28 -10.36 5.01 10.89
C VAL A 28 -10.16 4.19 12.16
N HIS A 29 -9.75 4.83 13.25
CA HIS A 29 -9.47 4.16 14.53
C HIS A 29 -10.33 4.75 15.65
N PRO A 30 -11.08 3.96 16.42
CA PRO A 30 -11.85 4.47 17.55
C PRO A 30 -10.97 5.17 18.59
N ALA A 31 -11.49 6.24 19.22
CA ALA A 31 -10.80 6.98 20.27
C ALA A 31 -10.24 6.08 21.38
N THR A 32 -11.00 5.05 21.79
CA THR A 32 -10.60 4.09 22.82
C THR A 32 -9.35 3.29 22.44
N TYR A 33 -9.22 2.91 21.16
CA TYR A 33 -8.04 2.23 20.64
C TYR A 33 -6.81 3.15 20.64
N LEU A 34 -6.95 4.35 20.09
CA LEU A 34 -5.88 5.34 20.04
C LEU A 34 -5.35 5.69 21.43
N ASP A 35 -6.26 5.87 22.40
CA ASP A 35 -5.90 6.11 23.81
C ASP A 35 -5.20 4.91 24.45
N ALA A 36 -5.60 3.69 24.09
CA ALA A 36 -4.97 2.48 24.61
C ALA A 36 -3.53 2.33 24.09
N ILE A 37 -3.30 2.49 22.79
CA ILE A 37 -1.96 2.40 22.19
C ILE A 37 -1.06 3.54 22.68
N SER A 38 -1.57 4.77 22.74
CA SER A 38 -0.81 5.91 23.26
C SER A 38 -0.36 5.67 24.71
N ARG A 39 -1.28 5.28 25.61
CA ARG A 39 -0.95 4.97 27.00
C ARG A 39 0.01 3.79 27.13
N PHE A 40 -0.13 2.75 26.29
CA PHE A 40 0.78 1.61 26.28
C PHE A 40 2.20 2.04 25.96
N CYS A 41 2.39 2.86 24.91
CA CYS A 41 3.71 3.39 24.55
C CYS A 41 4.27 4.27 25.68
N LEU A 42 3.50 5.23 26.20
CA LEU A 42 3.91 6.14 27.28
C LEU A 42 4.27 5.39 28.57
N ALA A 43 3.66 4.25 28.85
CA ALA A 43 3.98 3.39 29.99
C ALA A 43 5.26 2.56 29.82
N GLY A 44 5.98 2.74 28.70
CA GLY A 44 7.22 2.02 28.41
C GLY A 44 7.15 1.12 27.18
N GLY A 45 5.98 0.90 26.63
CA GLY A 45 5.75 0.00 25.51
C GLY A 45 5.91 -1.48 25.91
N GLY A 46 6.35 -2.29 24.96
CA GLY A 46 6.52 -3.73 25.12
C GLY A 46 5.97 -4.50 23.94
N ARG A 47 5.64 -5.78 24.17
CA ARG A 47 5.09 -6.68 23.17
C ARG A 47 3.56 -6.54 23.12
N ILE A 48 3.01 -6.31 21.93
CA ILE A 48 1.56 -6.21 21.71
C ILE A 48 1.01 -7.60 21.34
N ASP A 49 1.66 -8.29 20.40
CA ASP A 49 1.36 -9.68 20.03
C ASP A 49 2.63 -10.46 19.69
N ALA A 50 2.53 -11.54 18.87
CA ALA A 50 3.66 -12.42 18.58
C ALA A 50 4.79 -11.73 17.80
N ASP A 51 4.47 -10.75 16.94
CA ASP A 51 5.41 -10.09 16.03
C ASP A 51 5.44 -8.57 16.20
N THR A 52 4.46 -7.97 16.83
CA THR A 52 4.30 -6.52 16.95
C THR A 52 4.70 -6.04 18.35
N GLY A 53 5.64 -5.10 18.39
CA GLY A 53 6.10 -4.44 19.60
C GLY A 53 6.08 -2.93 19.48
N ALA A 54 6.06 -2.24 20.62
CA ALA A 54 6.16 -0.79 20.69
C ALA A 54 7.17 -0.34 21.74
N SER A 55 7.78 0.81 21.53
CA SER A 55 8.63 1.55 22.47
C SER A 55 7.91 2.82 22.93
N PRO A 56 8.45 3.56 23.91
CA PRO A 56 7.90 4.86 24.28
C PRO A 56 7.72 5.84 23.13
N ALA A 57 8.60 5.81 22.12
CA ALA A 57 8.56 6.70 20.96
C ALA A 57 7.63 6.20 19.83
N SER A 58 7.11 4.97 19.91
CA SER A 58 6.35 4.37 18.80
C SER A 58 5.01 5.07 18.52
N TRP A 59 4.37 5.65 19.54
CA TRP A 59 3.16 6.44 19.33
C TRP A 59 3.43 7.67 18.48
N ASP A 60 4.44 8.46 18.84
CA ASP A 60 4.78 9.68 18.10
C ASP A 60 5.21 9.36 16.67
N ALA A 61 5.98 8.27 16.49
CA ALA A 61 6.35 7.80 15.15
C ALA A 61 5.13 7.38 14.32
N ALA A 62 4.18 6.64 14.90
CA ALA A 62 2.97 6.19 14.21
C ALA A 62 2.06 7.36 13.80
N VAL A 63 1.89 8.34 14.69
CA VAL A 63 1.08 9.54 14.42
C VAL A 63 1.75 10.42 13.34
N LEU A 64 3.08 10.52 13.35
CA LEU A 64 3.83 11.23 12.32
C LEU A 64 3.76 10.49 10.98
N ALA A 65 3.87 9.16 10.98
CA ALA A 65 3.75 8.34 9.77
C ALA A 65 2.37 8.48 9.12
N ALA A 66 1.29 8.45 9.91
CA ALA A 66 -0.06 8.68 9.42
C ALA A 66 -0.25 10.11 8.89
N GLY A 67 0.34 11.10 9.56
CA GLY A 67 0.28 12.50 9.15
C GLY A 67 1.08 12.81 7.88
N ALA A 68 2.07 11.98 7.55
CA ALA A 68 2.88 12.15 6.34
C ALA A 68 2.02 12.08 5.06
N GLY A 69 1.08 11.13 5.00
CA GLY A 69 0.17 11.03 3.85
C GLY A 69 -0.76 12.24 3.70
N VAL A 70 -1.30 12.76 4.81
CA VAL A 70 -2.13 13.97 4.78
C VAL A 70 -1.30 15.19 4.35
N SER A 71 -0.07 15.32 4.89
CA SER A 71 0.87 16.39 4.48
C SER A 71 1.23 16.29 3.01
N ALA A 72 1.40 15.06 2.48
CA ALA A 72 1.65 14.83 1.07
C ALA A 72 0.46 15.28 0.20
N VAL A 73 -0.78 14.92 0.57
CA VAL A 73 -2.00 15.39 -0.11
C VAL A 73 -2.08 16.91 -0.12
N GLU A 74 -1.83 17.56 1.03
CA GLU A 74 -1.83 19.02 1.13
C GLU A 74 -0.78 19.69 0.21
N ALA A 75 0.42 19.10 0.09
CA ALA A 75 1.47 19.58 -0.81
C ALA A 75 1.11 19.40 -2.30
N LEU A 76 0.54 18.23 -2.66
CA LEU A 76 0.07 17.94 -4.02
C LEU A 76 -1.09 18.85 -4.42
N ASP A 77 -2.04 19.14 -3.51
CA ASP A 77 -3.14 20.09 -3.76
C ASP A 77 -2.62 21.54 -4.01
N ARG A 78 -1.46 21.89 -3.43
CA ARG A 78 -0.81 23.17 -3.70
C ARG A 78 0.04 23.18 -4.99
N GLY A 79 0.16 22.03 -5.67
CA GLY A 79 0.97 21.89 -6.88
C GLY A 79 2.49 21.92 -6.62
N GLU A 80 2.93 21.53 -5.43
CA GLU A 80 4.36 21.52 -5.04
C GLU A 80 5.12 20.33 -5.61
N ALA A 81 4.40 19.25 -6.04
CA ALA A 81 4.94 18.07 -6.68
C ALA A 81 3.88 17.35 -7.52
N ASP A 82 4.32 16.42 -8.38
CA ASP A 82 3.44 15.60 -9.22
C ASP A 82 3.04 14.26 -8.58
N ALA A 83 3.80 13.78 -7.61
CA ALA A 83 3.53 12.59 -6.81
C ALA A 83 4.26 12.69 -5.47
N ALA A 84 3.89 11.88 -4.49
CA ALA A 84 4.59 11.82 -3.21
C ALA A 84 4.91 10.39 -2.81
N PHE A 85 6.03 10.21 -2.08
CA PHE A 85 6.43 8.95 -1.47
C PHE A 85 6.69 9.16 0.03
N CYS A 86 5.86 8.55 0.87
CA CYS A 86 5.99 8.58 2.33
C CYS A 86 6.93 7.46 2.78
N ALA A 87 8.23 7.78 2.95
CA ALA A 87 9.23 6.85 3.46
C ALA A 87 9.13 6.72 4.99
N VAL A 88 8.03 6.16 5.47
CA VAL A 88 7.63 6.14 6.87
C VAL A 88 7.82 4.79 7.54
N ARG A 89 7.97 4.80 8.86
CA ARG A 89 7.84 3.68 9.78
C ARG A 89 7.25 4.20 11.10
N PRO A 90 6.40 3.36 11.77
CA PRO A 90 5.98 1.99 11.41
C PRO A 90 5.13 1.94 10.12
N PRO A 91 5.02 0.75 9.48
CA PRO A 91 4.07 0.51 8.39
C PRO A 91 2.63 0.59 8.89
N GLY A 92 1.64 0.48 7.98
CA GLY A 92 0.25 0.73 8.37
C GLY A 92 -0.78 -0.31 7.95
N HIS A 93 -0.61 -1.00 6.83
CA HIS A 93 -1.69 -1.72 6.15
C HIS A 93 -2.32 -2.89 6.93
N HIS A 94 -1.63 -3.42 7.96
CA HIS A 94 -2.19 -4.47 8.81
C HIS A 94 -3.02 -3.95 10.00
N ALA A 95 -2.86 -2.68 10.42
CA ALA A 95 -3.62 -2.13 11.54
C ALA A 95 -5.10 -2.03 11.18
N THR A 96 -5.95 -2.82 11.89
CA THR A 96 -7.40 -2.76 11.76
C THR A 96 -7.95 -1.58 12.56
N ALA A 97 -9.27 -1.36 12.56
CA ALA A 97 -9.87 -0.27 13.33
C ALA A 97 -9.42 -0.24 14.80
N ALA A 98 -9.30 -1.41 15.44
CA ALA A 98 -9.06 -1.50 16.90
C ALA A 98 -7.96 -2.50 17.28
N ARG A 99 -7.07 -2.87 16.35
CA ARG A 99 -5.99 -3.83 16.62
C ARG A 99 -4.70 -3.43 15.90
N ALA A 100 -3.61 -3.30 16.66
CA ALA A 100 -2.25 -3.26 16.16
C ALA A 100 -1.77 -4.69 15.87
N MET A 101 -1.17 -4.94 14.71
CA MET A 101 -0.63 -6.23 14.29
C MET A 101 0.29 -6.07 13.09
N GLY A 102 1.10 -7.08 12.75
CA GLY A 102 1.98 -7.05 11.57
C GLY A 102 2.90 -5.83 11.56
N PHE A 103 3.49 -5.47 12.70
CA PHE A 103 4.34 -4.29 12.92
C PHE A 103 3.60 -2.93 12.81
N CYS A 104 2.30 -2.92 12.53
CA CYS A 104 1.49 -1.71 12.30
C CYS A 104 0.75 -1.30 13.58
N LEU A 105 0.81 0.00 13.92
CA LEU A 105 0.08 0.59 15.05
C LEU A 105 -1.11 1.42 14.59
N VAL A 106 -0.93 2.22 13.54
CA VAL A 106 -1.94 3.06 12.89
C VAL A 106 -1.91 2.74 11.41
N ASN A 107 -3.04 2.72 10.74
CA ASN A 107 -3.11 2.47 9.30
C ASN A 107 -2.88 3.78 8.52
N ASN A 108 -1.65 3.99 8.09
CA ASN A 108 -1.20 5.24 7.47
C ASN A 108 -1.95 5.56 6.17
N VAL A 109 -2.07 4.57 5.27
CA VAL A 109 -2.77 4.73 3.99
C VAL A 109 -4.26 4.94 4.21
N ALA A 110 -4.87 4.24 5.20
CA ALA A 110 -6.28 4.38 5.50
C ALA A 110 -6.63 5.75 6.09
N VAL A 111 -5.79 6.33 6.95
CA VAL A 111 -5.96 7.70 7.46
C VAL A 111 -6.02 8.68 6.29
N THR A 112 -5.13 8.55 5.32
CA THR A 112 -5.09 9.40 4.12
C THR A 112 -6.30 9.16 3.22
N ALA A 113 -6.69 7.90 3.00
CA ALA A 113 -7.86 7.55 2.20
C ALA A 113 -9.15 8.12 2.83
N ALA A 114 -9.32 7.98 4.14
CA ALA A 114 -10.47 8.53 4.86
C ALA A 114 -10.49 10.06 4.87
N HIS A 115 -9.32 10.71 4.92
CA HIS A 115 -9.19 12.16 4.75
C HIS A 115 -9.69 12.62 3.37
N LEU A 116 -9.27 11.95 2.31
CA LEU A 116 -9.71 12.24 0.93
C LEU A 116 -11.20 11.93 0.72
N ALA A 117 -11.67 10.77 1.18
CA ALA A 117 -13.08 10.37 1.08
C ALA A 117 -14.02 11.33 1.83
N ALA A 118 -13.59 11.92 2.96
CA ALA A 118 -14.34 12.94 3.68
C ALA A 118 -14.47 14.26 2.90
N ARG A 119 -13.60 14.49 1.92
CA ARG A 119 -13.65 15.64 0.98
C ARG A 119 -14.48 15.34 -0.27
N GLY A 120 -15.09 14.15 -0.37
CA GLY A 120 -15.87 13.72 -1.53
C GLY A 120 -15.05 13.10 -2.66
N GLU A 121 -13.79 12.77 -2.42
CA GLU A 121 -12.92 12.13 -3.40
C GLU A 121 -13.21 10.62 -3.50
N ARG A 122 -13.01 10.03 -4.68
CA ARG A 122 -12.99 8.57 -4.90
C ARG A 122 -11.54 8.11 -4.85
N VAL A 123 -11.23 7.20 -3.93
CA VAL A 123 -9.86 6.80 -3.65
C VAL A 123 -9.63 5.33 -4.03
N ALA A 124 -8.70 5.08 -4.94
CA ALA A 124 -8.20 3.72 -5.14
C ALA A 124 -6.95 3.51 -4.28
N ILE A 125 -6.91 2.43 -3.51
CA ILE A 125 -5.72 1.96 -2.79
C ILE A 125 -5.25 0.70 -3.50
N VAL A 126 -4.02 0.70 -4.00
CA VAL A 126 -3.36 -0.50 -4.55
C VAL A 126 -2.25 -0.91 -3.59
N ASP A 127 -2.25 -2.17 -3.20
CA ASP A 127 -1.31 -2.76 -2.27
C ASP A 127 -0.56 -3.89 -2.99
N TYR A 128 0.74 -3.74 -3.18
CA TYR A 128 1.61 -4.77 -3.73
C TYR A 128 2.63 -5.31 -2.72
N ASP A 129 2.44 -5.01 -1.43
CA ASP A 129 3.12 -5.73 -0.36
C ASP A 129 2.85 -7.23 -0.51
N ALA A 130 3.82 -8.07 -0.18
CA ALA A 130 3.64 -9.51 -0.26
C ALA A 130 2.58 -10.04 0.70
N HIS A 131 2.34 -9.32 1.81
CA HIS A 131 1.32 -9.66 2.78
C HIS A 131 0.01 -8.94 2.46
N HIS A 132 -1.11 -9.63 2.65
CA HIS A 132 -2.42 -9.00 2.52
C HIS A 132 -2.62 -7.86 3.53
N GLY A 133 -2.94 -6.66 3.07
CA GLY A 133 -3.25 -5.50 3.92
C GLY A 133 -4.63 -5.60 4.56
N ASN A 134 -4.80 -6.59 5.45
CA ASN A 134 -6.07 -6.92 6.08
C ASN A 134 -6.70 -5.75 6.83
N GLY A 135 -5.90 -4.87 7.42
CA GLY A 135 -6.40 -3.69 8.12
C GLY A 135 -7.04 -2.70 7.16
N THR A 136 -6.42 -2.46 6.02
CA THR A 136 -6.97 -1.58 4.98
C THR A 136 -8.26 -2.15 4.39
N GLN A 137 -8.27 -3.46 4.07
CA GLN A 137 -9.48 -4.15 3.63
C GLN A 137 -10.62 -4.00 4.64
N ASP A 138 -10.38 -4.33 5.92
CA ASP A 138 -11.40 -4.29 6.97
C ASP A 138 -12.01 -2.91 7.16
N LEU A 139 -11.19 -1.85 7.07
CA LEU A 139 -11.61 -0.47 7.26
C LEU A 139 -12.54 0.05 6.17
N PHE A 140 -12.40 -0.45 4.93
CA PHE A 140 -13.17 0.02 3.79
C PHE A 140 -14.09 -1.04 3.17
N TYR A 141 -14.28 -2.20 3.84
CA TYR A 141 -14.98 -3.35 3.26
C TYR A 141 -16.45 -3.08 2.91
N ASP A 142 -17.07 -2.05 3.49
CA ASP A 142 -18.44 -1.61 3.22
C ASP A 142 -18.53 -0.15 2.75
N ASP A 143 -17.42 0.46 2.30
CA ASP A 143 -17.36 1.85 1.84
C ASP A 143 -17.15 1.95 0.31
N ALA A 144 -18.17 2.39 -0.42
CA ALA A 144 -18.12 2.57 -1.87
C ALA A 144 -17.24 3.74 -2.36
N ARG A 145 -16.71 4.57 -1.45
CA ARG A 145 -15.85 5.70 -1.81
C ARG A 145 -14.39 5.29 -1.96
N VAL A 146 -14.04 4.09 -1.46
CA VAL A 146 -12.69 3.56 -1.48
C VAL A 146 -12.68 2.19 -2.15
N LEU A 147 -11.90 2.06 -3.21
CA LEU A 147 -11.57 0.77 -3.82
C LEU A 147 -10.25 0.27 -3.24
N TYR A 148 -10.24 -0.89 -2.62
CA TYR A 148 -9.02 -1.58 -2.18
C TYR A 148 -8.66 -2.71 -3.13
N VAL A 149 -7.40 -2.75 -3.56
CA VAL A 149 -6.83 -3.77 -4.45
C VAL A 149 -5.56 -4.31 -3.82
N SER A 150 -5.44 -5.64 -3.68
CA SER A 150 -4.22 -6.28 -3.18
C SER A 150 -3.81 -7.45 -4.05
N ILE A 151 -2.52 -7.51 -4.43
CA ILE A 151 -1.87 -8.69 -5.00
C ILE A 151 -0.86 -9.17 -3.96
N HIS A 152 -1.09 -10.33 -3.35
CA HIS A 152 -0.33 -10.80 -2.21
C HIS A 152 -0.10 -12.30 -2.26
N GLU A 153 0.91 -12.79 -1.54
CA GLU A 153 1.18 -14.23 -1.39
C GLU A 153 0.11 -14.90 -0.53
N TYR A 154 -0.37 -16.06 -1.01
CA TYR A 154 -1.34 -16.86 -0.27
C TYR A 154 -1.07 -18.37 -0.48
N PRO A 155 -1.06 -19.19 0.61
CA PRO A 155 -1.29 -18.81 2.01
C PRO A 155 -0.05 -18.17 2.67
N LEU A 156 -0.21 -17.01 3.26
CA LEU A 156 0.81 -16.29 4.04
C LEU A 156 0.11 -15.51 5.18
N TYR A 157 0.89 -14.92 6.10
CA TYR A 157 0.36 -13.97 7.09
C TYR A 157 -0.44 -12.85 6.42
N PRO A 158 -1.57 -12.40 6.96
CA PRO A 158 -2.25 -12.86 8.18
C PRO A 158 -3.27 -13.98 7.94
N GLY A 159 -3.31 -14.62 6.77
CA GLY A 159 -4.23 -15.69 6.41
C GLY A 159 -5.61 -15.22 5.91
N THR A 160 -5.70 -13.96 5.47
CA THR A 160 -6.88 -13.30 4.89
C THR A 160 -6.62 -12.91 3.44
N GLY A 161 -7.58 -12.28 2.76
CA GLY A 161 -7.43 -11.83 1.37
C GLY A 161 -7.83 -12.88 0.35
N ALA A 162 -8.85 -13.70 0.65
CA ALA A 162 -9.34 -14.66 -0.32
C ALA A 162 -9.93 -13.96 -1.55
N LEU A 163 -9.80 -14.60 -2.72
CA LEU A 163 -10.32 -14.10 -3.99
C LEU A 163 -11.82 -13.73 -3.93
N SER A 164 -12.61 -14.48 -3.12
CA SER A 164 -14.04 -14.26 -2.95
C SER A 164 -14.42 -13.09 -2.04
N GLU A 165 -13.45 -12.45 -1.38
CA GLU A 165 -13.68 -11.28 -0.53
C GLU A 165 -13.75 -10.03 -1.40
N THR A 166 -14.95 -9.67 -1.86
CA THR A 166 -15.21 -8.61 -2.85
C THR A 166 -15.90 -7.37 -2.27
N GLY A 167 -15.91 -7.23 -0.96
CA GLY A 167 -16.61 -6.16 -0.25
C GLY A 167 -18.01 -6.59 0.22
N ARG A 168 -18.71 -5.70 0.92
CA ARG A 168 -20.02 -5.95 1.50
C ARG A 168 -20.90 -4.69 1.46
N GLY A 169 -22.21 -4.86 1.34
CA GLY A 169 -23.15 -3.74 1.38
C GLY A 169 -22.86 -2.69 0.32
N ALA A 170 -22.64 -1.44 0.70
CA ALA A 170 -22.26 -0.38 -0.24
C ALA A 170 -20.88 -0.60 -0.87
N GLY A 171 -19.96 -1.24 -0.13
CA GLY A 171 -18.61 -1.58 -0.62
C GLY A 171 -18.55 -2.86 -1.46
N GLN A 172 -19.68 -3.50 -1.78
CA GLN A 172 -19.68 -4.67 -2.67
C GLN A 172 -19.04 -4.32 -4.02
N TRP A 173 -18.07 -5.12 -4.46
CA TRP A 173 -17.23 -4.88 -5.64
C TRP A 173 -16.30 -3.65 -5.54
N HIS A 174 -15.94 -3.26 -4.29
CA HIS A 174 -14.92 -2.28 -4.01
C HIS A 174 -13.71 -2.87 -3.25
N ASN A 175 -13.60 -4.21 -3.24
CA ASN A 175 -12.47 -4.94 -2.68
C ASN A 175 -12.04 -6.02 -3.68
N LEU A 176 -10.80 -5.94 -4.18
CA LEU A 176 -10.21 -6.89 -5.13
C LEU A 176 -8.98 -7.53 -4.53
N ASN A 177 -9.00 -8.84 -4.34
CA ASN A 177 -7.85 -9.65 -3.94
C ASN A 177 -7.38 -10.55 -5.08
N VAL A 178 -6.06 -10.61 -5.28
CA VAL A 178 -5.39 -11.56 -6.18
C VAL A 178 -4.38 -12.36 -5.35
N PRO A 179 -4.82 -13.44 -4.67
CA PRO A 179 -3.98 -14.27 -3.79
C PRO A 179 -3.10 -15.21 -4.60
N VAL A 180 -1.86 -14.81 -4.87
CA VAL A 180 -0.91 -15.58 -5.70
C VAL A 180 -0.10 -16.58 -4.88
N PRO A 181 0.33 -17.74 -5.44
CA PRO A 181 1.14 -18.71 -4.72
C PRO A 181 2.60 -18.27 -4.57
N GLU A 182 3.32 -18.90 -3.64
CA GLU A 182 4.78 -18.83 -3.51
C GLU A 182 5.46 -19.06 -4.88
N GLY A 183 6.55 -18.34 -5.16
CA GLY A 183 7.30 -18.41 -6.40
C GLY A 183 6.73 -17.58 -7.55
N THR A 184 5.60 -16.89 -7.36
CA THR A 184 5.03 -15.99 -8.39
C THR A 184 6.02 -14.89 -8.75
N THR A 185 6.15 -14.62 -10.04
CA THR A 185 7.10 -13.68 -10.64
C THR A 185 6.40 -12.43 -11.18
N GLY A 186 7.18 -11.43 -11.58
CA GLY A 186 6.70 -10.13 -12.03
C GLY A 186 5.79 -10.17 -13.26
N ASP A 187 5.99 -11.11 -14.19
CA ASP A 187 5.10 -11.29 -15.33
C ASP A 187 3.66 -11.62 -14.94
N VAL A 188 3.46 -12.43 -13.89
CA VAL A 188 2.13 -12.76 -13.37
C VAL A 188 1.51 -11.55 -12.66
N TYR A 189 2.31 -10.77 -11.91
CA TYR A 189 1.85 -9.50 -11.32
C TYR A 189 1.39 -8.51 -12.39
N LEU A 190 2.17 -8.39 -13.48
CA LEU A 190 1.82 -7.53 -14.61
C LEU A 190 0.58 -8.03 -15.33
N GLN A 191 0.44 -9.35 -15.51
CA GLN A 191 -0.77 -9.96 -16.08
C GLN A 191 -2.00 -9.65 -15.20
N ALA A 192 -1.89 -9.83 -13.89
CA ALA A 192 -2.97 -9.51 -12.94
C ALA A 192 -3.35 -8.03 -13.04
N PHE A 193 -2.34 -7.16 -13.13
CA PHE A 193 -2.56 -5.73 -13.29
C PHE A 193 -3.30 -5.41 -14.60
N ASP A 194 -2.76 -5.86 -15.74
CA ASP A 194 -3.28 -5.51 -17.07
C ASP A 194 -4.67 -6.12 -17.33
N GLU A 195 -4.95 -7.36 -16.83
CA GLU A 195 -6.19 -8.08 -17.11
C GLU A 195 -7.31 -7.87 -16.10
N VAL A 196 -6.98 -7.46 -14.86
CA VAL A 196 -7.98 -7.38 -13.77
C VAL A 196 -7.92 -6.03 -13.04
N VAL A 197 -6.74 -5.64 -12.54
CA VAL A 197 -6.60 -4.47 -11.66
C VAL A 197 -6.89 -3.18 -12.41
N GLU A 198 -6.25 -2.95 -13.54
CA GLU A 198 -6.46 -1.74 -14.36
C GLU A 198 -7.92 -1.59 -14.82
N PRO A 199 -8.59 -2.61 -15.38
CA PRO A 199 -10.01 -2.52 -15.72
C PRO A 199 -10.93 -2.18 -14.53
N VAL A 200 -10.67 -2.77 -13.34
CA VAL A 200 -11.45 -2.48 -12.13
C VAL A 200 -11.22 -1.04 -11.67
N ILE A 201 -9.97 -0.56 -11.66
CA ILE A 201 -9.65 0.82 -11.31
C ILE A 201 -10.27 1.80 -12.32
N ALA A 202 -10.17 1.52 -13.62
CA ALA A 202 -10.75 2.36 -14.66
C ALA A 202 -12.27 2.48 -14.52
N ARG A 203 -12.97 1.38 -14.18
CA ARG A 203 -14.40 1.40 -13.90
C ARG A 203 -14.76 2.22 -12.66
N PHE A 204 -13.93 2.12 -11.60
CA PHE A 204 -14.12 2.89 -10.37
C PHE A 204 -13.90 4.39 -10.60
N ASP A 205 -13.06 4.76 -11.57
CA ASP A 205 -12.72 6.14 -11.97
C ASP A 205 -12.25 6.97 -10.76
N PRO A 206 -11.12 6.60 -10.11
CA PRO A 206 -10.64 7.27 -8.92
C PRO A 206 -10.18 8.69 -9.23
N THR A 207 -10.38 9.60 -8.26
CA THR A 207 -9.79 10.94 -8.30
C THR A 207 -8.41 10.99 -7.63
N TRP A 208 -8.11 9.99 -6.79
CA TRP A 208 -6.82 9.80 -6.12
C TRP A 208 -6.43 8.32 -6.10
N LEU A 209 -5.13 8.08 -6.25
CA LEU A 209 -4.52 6.77 -6.10
C LEU A 209 -3.54 6.79 -4.93
N LEU A 210 -3.73 5.86 -4.00
CA LEU A 210 -2.80 5.59 -2.92
C LEU A 210 -2.14 4.24 -3.15
N LEU A 211 -0.86 4.13 -2.84
CA LEU A 211 -0.08 2.92 -3.03
C LEU A 211 0.51 2.46 -1.70
N SER A 212 0.11 1.30 -1.21
CA SER A 212 0.84 0.56 -0.18
C SER A 212 2.02 -0.14 -0.85
N ALA A 213 3.19 0.48 -0.72
CA ALA A 213 4.42 0.08 -1.40
C ALA A 213 5.31 -0.75 -0.48
N GLY A 214 4.92 -2.01 -0.25
CA GLY A 214 5.78 -3.03 0.33
C GLY A 214 6.75 -3.57 -0.73
N PHE A 215 7.98 -3.83 -0.34
CA PHE A 215 9.01 -4.38 -1.21
C PHE A 215 9.46 -5.78 -0.78
N ASP A 216 8.70 -6.41 0.08
CA ASP A 216 8.93 -7.78 0.58
C ASP A 216 8.47 -8.88 -0.41
N ALA A 217 7.75 -8.52 -1.48
CA ALA A 217 7.58 -9.43 -2.63
C ALA A 217 8.87 -9.67 -3.43
N HIS A 218 9.97 -8.99 -3.07
CA HIS A 218 11.27 -9.18 -3.72
C HIS A 218 11.85 -10.55 -3.38
N ARG A 219 12.38 -11.28 -4.40
CA ARG A 219 12.94 -12.64 -4.29
C ARG A 219 14.04 -12.85 -3.24
N ARG A 220 14.63 -11.78 -2.69
CA ARG A 220 15.62 -11.83 -1.60
C ARG A 220 15.02 -11.56 -0.22
N ASP A 221 13.72 -11.28 -0.15
CA ASP A 221 13.10 -11.01 1.15
C ASP A 221 13.08 -12.29 2.00
N PRO A 222 13.45 -12.21 3.28
CA PRO A 222 13.51 -13.38 4.14
C PRO A 222 12.15 -13.84 4.69
N LEU A 223 11.07 -13.06 4.52
CA LEU A 223 9.76 -13.33 5.13
C LEU A 223 8.73 -13.89 4.13
N THR A 224 9.03 -13.84 2.82
CA THR A 224 8.08 -14.22 1.76
C THR A 224 8.73 -15.13 0.73
N GLY A 225 7.91 -15.80 -0.07
CA GLY A 225 8.37 -16.70 -1.12
C GLY A 225 8.19 -16.18 -2.54
N LEU A 226 7.83 -14.90 -2.72
CA LEU A 226 7.61 -14.31 -4.04
C LEU A 226 8.91 -14.06 -4.80
N GLY A 227 8.81 -13.94 -6.12
CA GLY A 227 9.95 -13.91 -7.03
C GLY A 227 10.21 -12.57 -7.73
N LEU A 228 9.68 -11.44 -7.24
CA LEU A 228 9.83 -10.14 -7.89
C LEU A 228 11.25 -9.59 -7.74
N THR A 229 11.58 -8.63 -8.62
CA THR A 229 12.81 -7.83 -8.56
C THR A 229 12.47 -6.33 -8.57
N SER A 230 13.48 -5.50 -8.37
CA SER A 230 13.34 -4.03 -8.48
C SER A 230 12.84 -3.58 -9.86
N GLY A 231 13.13 -4.33 -10.93
CA GLY A 231 12.58 -4.06 -12.26
C GLY A 231 11.07 -4.28 -12.36
N ASP A 232 10.54 -5.25 -11.64
CA ASP A 232 9.09 -5.53 -11.59
C ASP A 232 8.36 -4.42 -10.83
N PHE A 233 8.88 -3.97 -9.68
CA PHE A 233 8.32 -2.83 -8.95
C PHE A 233 8.35 -1.54 -9.77
N ALA A 234 9.40 -1.30 -10.56
CA ALA A 234 9.44 -0.16 -11.48
C ALA A 234 8.32 -0.25 -12.53
N ALA A 235 8.08 -1.43 -13.09
CA ALA A 235 7.06 -1.64 -14.11
C ALA A 235 5.64 -1.48 -13.56
N LEU A 236 5.37 -2.03 -12.35
CA LEU A 236 4.09 -1.88 -11.65
C LEU A 236 3.82 -0.42 -11.28
N THR A 237 4.82 0.26 -10.67
CA THR A 237 4.66 1.68 -10.28
C THR A 237 4.42 2.57 -11.51
N ALA A 238 5.11 2.33 -12.63
CA ALA A 238 4.90 3.10 -13.86
C ALA A 238 3.47 2.94 -14.41
N ARG A 239 2.84 1.75 -14.29
CA ARG A 239 1.43 1.54 -14.67
C ARG A 239 0.49 2.31 -13.76
N LEU A 240 0.75 2.29 -12.44
CA LEU A 240 -0.06 3.01 -11.47
C LEU A 240 -0.03 4.53 -11.67
N VAL A 241 1.15 5.08 -11.98
CA VAL A 241 1.31 6.52 -12.30
C VAL A 241 0.44 6.94 -13.49
N ALA A 242 0.26 6.06 -14.47
CA ALA A 242 -0.53 6.35 -15.66
C ALA A 242 -2.05 6.40 -15.42
N LEU A 243 -2.54 5.90 -14.28
CA LEU A 243 -3.98 5.80 -13.98
C LEU A 243 -4.60 7.09 -13.45
N VAL A 244 -3.79 8.02 -12.96
CA VAL A 244 -4.28 9.30 -12.40
C VAL A 244 -3.45 10.47 -12.93
N PRO A 245 -4.02 11.67 -12.99
CA PRO A 245 -3.25 12.84 -13.40
C PRO A 245 -2.15 13.19 -12.37
N PRO A 246 -1.11 13.96 -12.78
CA PRO A 246 -0.10 14.48 -11.86
C PRO A 246 -0.73 15.18 -10.65
N GLY A 247 -0.13 15.01 -9.47
CA GLY A 247 -0.64 15.55 -8.21
C GLY A 247 -1.73 14.71 -7.54
N ARG A 248 -1.98 13.47 -8.00
CA ARG A 248 -3.04 12.60 -7.49
C ARG A 248 -2.56 11.21 -7.02
N LEU A 249 -1.26 11.05 -6.79
CA LEU A 249 -0.68 9.79 -6.32
C LEU A 249 0.18 10.00 -5.07
N VAL A 250 -0.09 9.19 -4.02
CA VAL A 250 0.73 9.12 -2.81
C VAL A 250 1.08 7.65 -2.54
N ALA A 251 2.38 7.35 -2.46
CA ALA A 251 2.88 6.03 -2.08
C ALA A 251 3.34 6.01 -0.62
N PHE A 252 3.14 4.88 0.06
CA PHE A 252 3.53 4.64 1.45
C PHE A 252 4.43 3.42 1.53
N LEU A 253 5.58 3.55 2.17
CA LEU A 253 6.42 2.40 2.47
C LEU A 253 5.70 1.49 3.49
N GLU A 254 5.58 0.22 3.17
CA GLU A 254 5.08 -0.83 4.06
C GLU A 254 6.22 -1.82 4.42
N GLY A 255 6.15 -3.08 3.96
CA GLY A 255 7.15 -4.11 4.20
C GLY A 255 8.41 -3.99 3.33
N GLY A 256 9.33 -4.92 3.56
CA GLY A 256 10.63 -5.05 2.88
C GLY A 256 11.78 -5.17 3.87
N TYR A 257 12.43 -6.37 3.94
CA TYR A 257 13.31 -6.75 5.05
C TYR A 257 14.73 -7.14 4.58
N ASP A 258 14.98 -7.34 3.28
CA ASP A 258 16.33 -7.32 2.72
C ASP A 258 16.71 -5.87 2.39
N LEU A 259 17.72 -5.33 3.08
CA LEU A 259 18.09 -3.91 2.98
C LEU A 259 18.53 -3.49 1.59
N GLN A 260 19.19 -4.38 0.84
CA GLN A 260 19.61 -4.04 -0.53
C GLN A 260 18.43 -4.09 -1.48
N ALA A 261 17.56 -5.10 -1.38
CA ALA A 261 16.34 -5.20 -2.16
C ALA A 261 15.43 -3.99 -1.92
N LEU A 262 15.27 -3.60 -0.63
CA LEU A 262 14.50 -2.41 -0.25
C LEU A 262 15.07 -1.15 -0.89
N ALA A 263 16.40 -0.95 -0.85
CA ALA A 263 17.05 0.21 -1.45
C ALA A 263 16.88 0.25 -2.99
N ASP A 264 17.08 -0.88 -3.66
CA ASP A 264 16.99 -0.99 -5.11
C ASP A 264 15.53 -0.85 -5.59
N SER A 265 14.58 -1.48 -4.90
CA SER A 265 13.16 -1.42 -5.25
C SER A 265 12.55 -0.05 -4.97
N THR A 266 12.92 0.59 -3.84
CA THR A 266 12.52 1.98 -3.55
C THR A 266 13.05 2.93 -4.62
N ALA A 267 14.33 2.79 -5.02
CA ALA A 267 14.89 3.62 -6.08
C ALA A 267 14.18 3.39 -7.42
N ALA A 268 13.81 2.16 -7.73
CA ALA A 268 13.09 1.79 -8.95
C ALA A 268 11.67 2.38 -8.97
N ALA A 269 10.95 2.31 -7.84
CA ALA A 269 9.62 2.92 -7.68
C ALA A 269 9.69 4.46 -7.76
N LEU A 270 10.64 5.10 -7.06
CA LEU A 270 10.87 6.54 -7.15
C LEU A 270 11.22 6.97 -8.58
N GLY A 271 12.06 6.19 -9.28
CA GLY A 271 12.39 6.43 -10.70
C GLY A 271 11.15 6.41 -11.58
N ALA A 272 10.20 5.51 -11.33
CA ALA A 272 8.94 5.46 -12.06
C ALA A 272 8.05 6.67 -11.74
N LEU A 273 7.98 7.11 -10.46
CA LEU A 273 7.21 8.28 -10.04
C LEU A 273 7.71 9.59 -10.69
N VAL A 274 9.03 9.74 -10.90
CA VAL A 274 9.62 10.94 -11.52
C VAL A 274 9.79 10.82 -13.04
N GLY A 275 9.32 9.72 -13.65
CA GLY A 275 9.47 9.50 -15.09
C GLY A 275 10.90 9.22 -15.54
N ALA A 276 11.83 8.92 -14.63
CA ALA A 276 13.23 8.58 -14.88
C ALA A 276 13.48 7.11 -14.53
N PRO A 277 13.20 6.14 -15.40
CA PRO A 277 13.18 4.73 -15.05
C PRO A 277 14.54 4.24 -14.56
N VAL A 278 14.56 3.75 -13.33
CA VAL A 278 15.67 3.07 -12.69
C VAL A 278 15.29 1.61 -12.53
N ARG A 279 16.06 0.71 -13.13
CA ARG A 279 15.82 -0.74 -13.07
C ARG A 279 17.12 -1.46 -12.73
N PRO A 280 17.52 -1.52 -11.46
CA PRO A 280 18.77 -2.19 -11.06
C PRO A 280 18.82 -3.67 -11.43
N GLU A 281 17.67 -4.34 -11.48
CA GLU A 281 17.52 -5.74 -11.87
C GLU A 281 16.55 -5.87 -13.08
N ALA A 282 16.72 -6.95 -13.85
CA ALA A 282 15.77 -7.28 -14.91
C ALA A 282 14.44 -7.77 -14.30
N PRO A 283 13.28 -7.51 -14.97
CA PRO A 283 12.02 -8.12 -14.62
C PRO A 283 12.08 -9.65 -14.65
N THR A 284 11.24 -10.29 -13.85
CA THR A 284 11.17 -11.74 -13.69
C THR A 284 10.00 -12.35 -14.46
N SER A 285 10.12 -13.66 -14.79
CA SER A 285 9.08 -14.37 -15.52
C SER A 285 9.14 -15.88 -15.30
N GLY A 286 8.02 -16.55 -15.60
CA GLY A 286 7.91 -18.01 -15.63
C GLY A 286 7.52 -18.63 -14.29
N GLY A 287 7.13 -17.81 -13.30
CA GLY A 287 6.59 -18.29 -12.02
C GLY A 287 5.14 -18.77 -12.13
N PRO A 288 4.63 -19.45 -11.08
CA PRO A 288 3.24 -19.87 -11.00
C PRO A 288 2.30 -18.68 -10.75
N GLY A 289 0.96 -18.89 -10.88
CA GLY A 289 -0.05 -17.91 -10.48
C GLY A 289 -1.02 -17.50 -11.58
N ALA A 290 -0.75 -17.76 -12.88
CA ALA A 290 -1.63 -17.41 -13.99
C ALA A 290 -3.08 -17.91 -13.78
N ALA A 291 -3.27 -19.11 -13.21
CA ALA A 291 -4.61 -19.64 -12.92
C ALA A 291 -5.40 -18.79 -11.90
N VAL A 292 -4.71 -18.11 -10.98
CA VAL A 292 -5.33 -17.19 -10.00
C VAL A 292 -5.79 -15.94 -10.72
N VAL A 293 -4.98 -15.42 -11.65
CA VAL A 293 -5.35 -14.26 -12.48
C VAL A 293 -6.58 -14.58 -13.34
N ASP A 294 -6.60 -15.76 -13.98
CA ASP A 294 -7.78 -16.24 -14.73
C ASP A 294 -9.02 -16.32 -13.86
N ALA A 295 -8.91 -16.84 -12.64
CA ALA A 295 -10.03 -16.94 -11.70
C ALA A 295 -10.51 -15.55 -11.25
N ALA A 296 -9.60 -14.61 -10.99
CA ALA A 296 -9.93 -13.24 -10.66
C ALA A 296 -10.68 -12.55 -11.81
N ARG A 297 -10.18 -12.70 -13.04
CA ARG A 297 -10.82 -12.18 -14.24
C ARG A 297 -12.24 -12.74 -14.43
N GLN A 298 -12.42 -14.04 -14.25
CA GLN A 298 -13.75 -14.68 -14.35
C GLN A 298 -14.71 -14.17 -13.26
N LEU A 299 -14.24 -14.00 -12.02
CA LEU A 299 -15.04 -13.48 -10.92
C LEU A 299 -15.52 -12.05 -11.18
N TRP A 300 -14.66 -11.21 -11.75
CA TRP A 300 -14.94 -9.79 -11.98
C TRP A 300 -15.59 -9.50 -13.34
N ALA A 301 -15.62 -10.45 -14.28
CA ALA A 301 -16.23 -10.27 -15.61
C ALA A 301 -17.66 -9.72 -15.56
N PRO A 302 -18.59 -10.19 -14.67
CA PRO A 302 -19.94 -9.63 -14.62
C PRO A 302 -20.02 -8.16 -14.17
N VAL A 303 -18.95 -7.66 -13.55
CA VAL A 303 -18.84 -6.27 -13.08
C VAL A 303 -18.23 -5.39 -14.15
N LEU A 304 -17.30 -5.93 -14.95
CA LEU A 304 -16.59 -5.21 -15.99
C LEU A 304 -17.35 -5.14 -17.31
N ASP A 305 -18.11 -6.21 -17.63
CA ASP A 305 -18.92 -6.35 -18.84
C ASP A 305 -20.42 -6.56 -18.47
N PRO A 306 -21.13 -5.54 -17.93
CA PRO A 306 -22.49 -5.67 -17.41
C PRO A 306 -23.57 -5.86 -18.48
#